data_a7f4bbfd3cb2cd12f5fe8958fe794742
#
_entry.id   a7f4bbfd3cb2cd12f5fe8958fe794742
#
_cell.length_a   1.000
_cell.length_b   1.000
_cell.length_c   1.000
_cell.angle_alpha   90.00
_cell.angle_beta   90.00
_cell.angle_gamma   90.00
#
_symmetry.space_group_name_H-M   'P 1'
#
loop_
_entity.id
_entity.type
_entity.pdbx_description
1 polymer ?
#
loop_
_entity_poly.entity_id
_entity_poly.type
_entity_poly.pdbx_seq_one_letter_code
_entity_poly.pdbx_strand_id
1 'polypeptide(L)'
;MRYRWEIRTGDTWYAATDANVTMALTGDKGSMKEMELNDPDSNNDWEKGDVNHGGFETADLGNLSTGTLRQDGSGAGSDWTVDYVKITNDEDGRVWLAGVNSELKGNQPYRLVFKWVDRGQYDELQRQAKEAANKRLSDDEDAEAKAEEEKADKEAAAEERRYRKELERQKRQMTLELQKAKQEAELAKLRAQIDTAKNGGIVPPQGGGGGVPAGTGATRTFEIFGIVGGRLAPLTSAISSNGGRW
;
A
#
# COMPACT_ATOMS: atom_id res chain seq x y z
N MET A 1 45.23 23.20 -9.60
CA MET A 1 44.79 21.94 -9.05
C MET A 1 43.34 21.70 -9.39
N ARG A 2 42.96 20.46 -9.65
CA ARG A 2 41.61 20.07 -9.95
C ARG A 2 40.96 19.50 -8.68
N TYR A 3 39.75 19.99 -8.37
CA TYR A 3 38.91 19.53 -7.28
C TYR A 3 37.59 19.03 -7.82
N ARG A 4 37.04 17.99 -7.18
CA ARG A 4 35.66 17.53 -7.41
C ARG A 4 34.82 17.81 -6.18
N TRP A 5 33.60 18.23 -6.41
CA TRP A 5 32.61 18.35 -5.36
C TRP A 5 31.52 17.30 -5.55
N GLU A 6 30.92 16.90 -4.46
CA GLU A 6 29.76 16.03 -4.38
C GLU A 6 28.85 16.55 -3.27
N ILE A 7 27.58 16.75 -3.58
CA ILE A 7 26.60 17.25 -2.61
C ILE A 7 25.40 16.31 -2.65
N ARG A 8 24.99 15.86 -1.48
CA ARG A 8 23.80 15.05 -1.30
C ARG A 8 22.65 15.91 -0.82
N THR A 9 21.54 15.94 -1.58
CA THR A 9 20.24 16.47 -1.17
C THR A 9 19.59 15.49 -0.22
N GLY A 10 18.97 15.99 0.84
CA GLY A 10 18.29 15.17 1.83
C GLY A 10 17.10 14.40 1.26
N ASP A 11 16.71 13.36 1.94
CA ASP A 11 15.60 12.46 1.53
C ASP A 11 14.28 12.77 2.26
N THR A 12 14.07 14.00 2.68
CA THR A 12 12.83 14.46 3.30
C THR A 12 11.85 15.06 2.27
N TRP A 13 10.56 15.15 2.61
CA TRP A 13 9.62 15.89 1.80
C TRP A 13 10.07 17.35 1.70
N TYR A 14 10.02 17.92 0.50
CA TYR A 14 10.48 19.28 0.20
C TYR A 14 11.99 19.52 0.35
N ALA A 15 12.82 18.46 0.23
CA ALA A 15 14.27 18.60 0.29
C ALA A 15 14.88 19.22 -0.98
N ALA A 16 14.21 19.10 -2.12
CA ALA A 16 14.68 19.56 -3.44
C ALA A 16 14.61 21.08 -3.61
N THR A 17 15.45 21.62 -4.52
CA THR A 17 15.38 23.03 -4.92
C THR A 17 15.71 23.20 -6.39
N ASP A 18 15.01 24.12 -7.06
CA ASP A 18 15.32 24.57 -8.44
C ASP A 18 16.23 25.84 -8.42
N ALA A 19 16.73 26.23 -7.27
CA ALA A 19 17.54 27.44 -7.12
C ALA A 19 18.97 27.25 -7.65
N ASN A 20 19.60 28.35 -8.07
CA ASN A 20 21.01 28.34 -8.38
C ASN A 20 21.83 28.20 -7.09
N VAL A 21 22.72 27.22 -7.07
CA VAL A 21 23.56 26.92 -5.91
C VAL A 21 24.98 27.42 -6.14
N THR A 22 25.54 28.07 -5.14
CA THR A 22 26.91 28.58 -5.15
C THR A 22 27.72 28.09 -3.96
N MET A 23 29.04 27.95 -4.14
CA MET A 23 29.96 27.52 -3.10
C MET A 23 31.24 28.34 -3.12
N ALA A 24 31.74 28.66 -1.94
CA ALA A 24 33.10 29.18 -1.74
C ALA A 24 33.85 28.29 -0.74
N LEU A 25 35.17 28.18 -0.90
CA LEU A 25 36.01 27.32 -0.07
C LEU A 25 37.21 28.09 0.48
N THR A 26 37.64 27.71 1.68
CA THR A 26 38.84 28.25 2.33
C THR A 26 39.68 27.13 2.94
N GLY A 27 40.93 27.12 2.60
CA GLY A 27 41.95 26.23 3.17
C GLY A 27 43.13 26.98 3.70
N ASP A 28 44.16 26.25 4.16
CA ASP A 28 45.36 26.82 4.79
C ASP A 28 46.32 27.49 3.80
N LYS A 29 46.19 27.24 2.48
CA LYS A 29 47.00 27.84 1.45
C LYS A 29 46.26 28.88 0.58
N GLY A 30 44.94 29.01 0.76
CA GLY A 30 44.20 29.97 -0.04
C GLY A 30 42.68 29.79 0.08
N SER A 31 41.98 30.58 -0.73
CA SER A 31 40.54 30.52 -0.84
C SER A 31 40.07 30.60 -2.27
N MET A 32 39.00 29.90 -2.57
CA MET A 32 38.23 29.99 -3.78
C MET A 32 37.04 30.92 -3.57
N LYS A 33 36.89 31.88 -4.47
CA LYS A 33 35.71 32.75 -4.46
C LYS A 33 34.44 31.93 -4.79
N GLU A 34 33.32 32.53 -4.46
CA GLU A 34 32.03 31.95 -4.78
C GLU A 34 31.88 31.61 -6.26
N MET A 35 31.51 30.38 -6.53
CA MET A 35 31.24 29.85 -7.87
C MET A 35 29.92 29.14 -7.89
N GLU A 36 29.27 29.19 -9.02
CA GLU A 36 28.03 28.43 -9.26
C GLU A 36 28.36 26.96 -9.48
N LEU A 37 27.52 26.11 -8.90
CA LEU A 37 27.61 24.66 -9.04
C LEU A 37 26.57 24.17 -10.03
N ASN A 38 27.00 23.33 -10.95
CA ASN A 38 26.16 22.71 -11.94
C ASN A 38 26.65 21.28 -12.15
N ASP A 39 25.76 20.31 -12.07
CA ASP A 39 26.08 18.93 -12.36
C ASP A 39 26.03 18.71 -13.88
N PRO A 40 27.16 18.43 -14.55
CA PRO A 40 27.21 18.29 -15.99
C PRO A 40 26.45 17.03 -16.50
N ASP A 41 26.19 16.10 -15.63
CA ASP A 41 25.56 14.82 -15.96
C ASP A 41 24.06 14.80 -15.61
N SER A 42 23.52 15.88 -14.98
CA SER A 42 22.12 16.05 -14.63
C SER A 42 21.46 17.16 -15.44
N ASN A 43 20.20 16.95 -15.80
CA ASN A 43 19.36 18.00 -16.39
C ASN A 43 18.43 18.66 -15.34
N ASN A 44 18.43 18.13 -14.14
CA ASN A 44 17.61 18.59 -13.01
C ASN A 44 18.41 18.36 -11.72
N ASP A 45 19.12 19.39 -11.30
CA ASP A 45 20.00 19.32 -10.14
C ASP A 45 19.18 19.44 -8.85
N TRP A 46 19.75 18.95 -7.77
CA TRP A 46 19.27 19.13 -6.39
C TRP A 46 17.93 18.46 -6.08
N GLU A 47 17.57 17.39 -6.79
CA GLU A 47 16.38 16.60 -6.48
C GLU A 47 16.51 15.83 -5.15
N LYS A 48 15.36 15.52 -4.58
CA LYS A 48 15.26 14.78 -3.32
C LYS A 48 16.04 13.46 -3.34
N GLY A 49 16.97 13.31 -2.40
CA GLY A 49 17.79 12.11 -2.24
C GLY A 49 18.92 11.95 -3.24
N ASP A 50 19.05 12.85 -4.20
CA ASP A 50 20.07 12.80 -5.23
C ASP A 50 21.45 13.21 -4.72
N VAL A 51 22.45 12.72 -5.45
CA VAL A 51 23.85 13.08 -5.29
C VAL A 51 24.33 13.77 -6.57
N ASN A 52 24.46 15.08 -6.49
CA ASN A 52 24.99 15.88 -7.58
C ASN A 52 26.50 16.03 -7.44
N HIS A 53 27.20 16.12 -8.57
CA HIS A 53 28.65 16.21 -8.61
C HIS A 53 29.16 17.08 -9.74
N GLY A 54 30.39 17.55 -9.57
CA GLY A 54 31.06 18.35 -10.58
C GLY A 54 32.51 18.62 -10.21
N GLY A 55 33.15 19.47 -11.00
CA GLY A 55 34.54 19.78 -10.78
C GLY A 55 34.87 21.24 -11.03
N PHE A 56 35.99 21.69 -10.46
CA PHE A 56 36.54 23.02 -10.69
C PHE A 56 38.04 23.00 -10.64
N GLU A 57 38.65 23.99 -11.23
CA GLU A 57 40.09 24.22 -11.17
C GLU A 57 40.39 25.52 -10.44
N THR A 58 41.35 25.46 -9.51
CA THR A 58 41.81 26.63 -8.74
C THR A 58 43.26 26.43 -8.30
N ALA A 59 43.85 27.44 -7.66
CA ALA A 59 45.11 27.29 -6.96
C ALA A 59 45.01 26.22 -5.86
N ASP A 60 46.16 25.73 -5.39
CA ASP A 60 46.21 24.82 -4.24
C ASP A 60 45.60 25.48 -3.00
N LEU A 61 44.47 24.94 -2.55
CA LEU A 61 43.81 25.43 -1.32
C LEU A 61 44.42 24.86 -0.02
N GLY A 62 45.29 23.84 -0.18
CA GLY A 62 45.84 23.14 1.00
C GLY A 62 44.81 22.28 1.71
N ASN A 63 44.82 22.33 3.04
CA ASN A 63 43.81 21.64 3.85
C ASN A 63 42.58 22.52 3.97
N LEU A 64 41.45 22.03 3.47
CA LEU A 64 40.20 22.75 3.60
C LEU A 64 39.75 22.79 5.04
N SER A 65 39.35 23.97 5.49
CA SER A 65 38.84 24.21 6.85
C SER A 65 37.38 24.63 6.86
N THR A 66 37.03 25.58 5.99
CA THR A 66 35.67 26.12 5.91
C THR A 66 35.24 26.41 4.50
N GLY A 67 33.97 26.64 4.30
CA GLY A 67 33.38 27.10 3.07
C GLY A 67 32.02 27.74 3.33
N THR A 68 31.41 28.21 2.28
CA THR A 68 29.99 28.62 2.29
C THR A 68 29.25 27.94 1.17
N LEU A 69 28.05 27.49 1.48
CA LEU A 69 27.07 26.98 0.51
C LEU A 69 25.87 27.89 0.54
N ARG A 70 25.37 28.29 -0.62
CA ARG A 70 24.23 29.21 -0.72
C ARG A 70 23.39 28.83 -1.91
N GLN A 71 22.10 28.93 -1.77
CA GLN A 71 21.14 28.96 -2.86
C GLN A 71 20.55 30.36 -3.01
N ASP A 72 20.19 30.79 -4.21
CA ASP A 72 19.76 32.17 -4.47
C ASP A 72 18.26 32.44 -4.23
N GLY A 73 17.50 31.40 -3.87
CA GLY A 73 16.06 31.47 -3.64
C GLY A 73 15.23 31.59 -4.91
N SER A 74 15.82 31.39 -6.09
CA SER A 74 15.10 31.31 -7.35
C SER A 74 14.38 29.96 -7.50
N GLY A 75 13.49 29.85 -8.49
CA GLY A 75 12.78 28.61 -8.80
C GLY A 75 11.69 28.22 -7.80
N ALA A 76 11.20 27.00 -7.93
CA ALA A 76 10.27 26.38 -6.99
C ALA A 76 11.06 25.64 -5.89
N GLY A 77 10.56 25.68 -4.65
CA GLY A 77 11.28 25.04 -3.54
C GLY A 77 12.41 25.91 -2.99
N SER A 78 12.05 27.01 -2.31
CA SER A 78 13.02 27.96 -1.72
C SER A 78 13.83 27.41 -0.54
N ASP A 79 13.47 26.22 -0.04
CA ASP A 79 14.10 25.58 1.10
C ASP A 79 14.76 24.28 0.61
N TRP A 80 16.06 24.17 0.79
CA TRP A 80 16.87 23.05 0.31
C TRP A 80 17.50 22.30 1.49
N THR A 81 17.23 21.02 1.62
CA THR A 81 17.83 20.19 2.65
C THR A 81 19.08 19.52 2.09
N VAL A 82 20.20 19.71 2.76
CA VAL A 82 21.51 19.14 2.40
C VAL A 82 21.97 18.20 3.49
N ASP A 83 22.38 16.99 3.12
CA ASP A 83 22.97 16.03 4.05
C ASP A 83 24.46 16.29 4.25
N TYR A 84 25.21 16.39 3.16
CA TYR A 84 26.66 16.64 3.20
C TYR A 84 27.19 17.31 1.95
N VAL A 85 28.38 17.90 2.12
CA VAL A 85 29.24 18.37 1.02
C VAL A 85 30.58 17.65 1.14
N LYS A 86 31.01 17.01 0.04
CA LYS A 86 32.32 16.37 -0.08
C LYS A 86 33.17 17.08 -1.12
N ILE A 87 34.42 17.31 -0.81
CA ILE A 87 35.42 17.85 -1.74
C ILE A 87 36.57 16.85 -1.86
N THR A 88 36.96 16.56 -3.08
CA THR A 88 38.12 15.68 -3.38
C THR A 88 39.14 16.45 -4.20
N ASN A 89 40.40 16.42 -3.81
CA ASN A 89 41.52 16.88 -4.66
C ASN A 89 41.96 15.72 -5.56
N ASP A 90 41.85 15.90 -6.86
CA ASP A 90 42.17 14.83 -7.83
C ASP A 90 43.66 14.53 -7.93
N GLU A 91 44.54 15.46 -7.57
CA GLU A 91 45.99 15.28 -7.72
C GLU A 91 46.59 14.43 -6.60
N ASP A 92 46.12 14.61 -5.35
CA ASP A 92 46.67 13.88 -4.20
C ASP A 92 45.65 12.95 -3.51
N GLY A 93 44.41 12.96 -3.98
CA GLY A 93 43.34 12.08 -3.49
C GLY A 93 42.81 12.43 -2.11
N ARG A 94 43.18 13.59 -1.56
CA ARG A 94 42.62 14.05 -0.26
C ARG A 94 41.13 14.31 -0.37
N VAL A 95 40.41 13.91 0.66
CA VAL A 95 38.96 14.07 0.77
C VAL A 95 38.64 14.88 2.01
N TRP A 96 37.74 15.83 1.85
CA TRP A 96 37.18 16.60 2.96
C TRP A 96 35.65 16.46 2.93
N LEU A 97 35.07 16.30 4.10
CA LEU A 97 33.62 16.15 4.31
C LEU A 97 33.10 17.21 5.26
N ALA A 98 32.04 17.88 4.89
CA ALA A 98 31.24 18.73 5.75
C ALA A 98 29.83 18.14 5.87
N GLY A 99 29.47 17.63 7.05
CA GLY A 99 28.08 17.28 7.35
C GLY A 99 27.25 18.55 7.50
N VAL A 100 26.15 18.63 6.79
CA VAL A 100 25.23 19.76 6.82
C VAL A 100 24.00 19.39 7.63
N ASN A 101 23.29 18.33 7.25
CA ASN A 101 22.09 17.80 7.90
C ASN A 101 21.09 18.91 8.28
N SER A 102 20.89 19.85 7.39
CA SER A 102 20.16 21.08 7.67
C SER A 102 19.44 21.59 6.42
N GLU A 103 18.37 22.30 6.66
CA GLU A 103 17.64 23.04 5.65
C GLU A 103 18.28 24.40 5.42
N LEU A 104 18.65 24.69 4.18
CA LEU A 104 19.15 25.98 3.73
C LEU A 104 17.96 26.83 3.26
N LYS A 105 17.73 27.97 3.93
CA LYS A 105 16.58 28.84 3.68
C LYS A 105 16.93 30.07 2.90
N GLY A 106 16.25 30.28 1.80
CA GLY A 106 16.40 31.49 1.00
C GLY A 106 17.86 31.76 0.66
N ASN A 107 18.17 33.02 0.36
CA ASN A 107 19.52 33.47 -0.02
C ASN A 107 20.48 33.66 1.18
N GLN A 108 20.44 32.76 2.16
CA GLN A 108 21.32 32.81 3.35
C GLN A 108 22.54 31.90 3.15
N PRO A 109 23.78 32.42 3.33
CA PRO A 109 24.98 31.58 3.25
C PRO A 109 25.03 30.62 4.43
N TYR A 110 25.12 29.32 4.15
CA TYR A 110 25.38 28.29 5.15
C TYR A 110 26.89 28.06 5.29
N ARG A 111 27.39 28.08 6.51
CA ARG A 111 28.81 27.85 6.77
C ARG A 111 29.11 26.37 6.79
N LEU A 112 29.96 25.93 5.90
CA LEU A 112 30.55 24.60 5.88
C LEU A 112 31.77 24.54 6.82
N VAL A 113 31.90 23.44 7.55
CA VAL A 113 33.11 23.13 8.33
C VAL A 113 33.63 21.78 7.84
N PHE A 114 34.76 21.81 7.17
CA PHE A 114 35.35 20.62 6.59
C PHE A 114 36.25 19.88 7.58
N LYS A 115 36.14 18.55 7.53
CA LYS A 115 37.05 17.64 8.18
C LYS A 115 37.75 16.81 7.14
N TRP A 116 39.05 16.69 7.22
CA TRP A 116 39.79 15.73 6.41
C TRP A 116 39.35 14.32 6.75
N VAL A 117 39.14 13.50 5.75
CA VAL A 117 38.70 12.12 5.91
C VAL A 117 39.73 11.23 5.22
N ASP A 118 40.27 10.28 5.94
CA ASP A 118 41.10 9.23 5.33
C ASP A 118 40.24 8.43 4.32
N ARG A 119 40.86 8.09 3.19
CA ARG A 119 40.15 7.40 2.11
C ARG A 119 39.51 6.09 2.59
N GLY A 120 40.21 5.34 3.45
CA GLY A 120 39.66 4.09 3.99
C GLY A 120 38.46 4.34 4.92
N GLN A 121 38.49 5.40 5.72
CA GLN A 121 37.35 5.80 6.56
C GLN A 121 36.18 6.27 5.70
N TYR A 122 36.44 6.98 4.62
CA TYR A 122 35.39 7.41 3.69
C TYR A 122 34.72 6.22 3.01
N ASP A 123 35.49 5.29 2.47
CA ASP A 123 34.96 4.10 1.81
C ASP A 123 34.11 3.25 2.79
N GLU A 124 34.55 3.15 4.05
CA GLU A 124 33.78 2.48 5.11
C GLU A 124 32.48 3.21 5.42
N LEU A 125 32.48 4.53 5.54
CA LEU A 125 31.26 5.33 5.76
C LEU A 125 30.27 5.19 4.61
N GLN A 126 30.77 5.18 3.36
CA GLN A 126 29.94 4.96 2.19
C GLN A 126 29.30 3.56 2.18
N ARG A 127 30.07 2.54 2.57
CA ARG A 127 29.57 1.18 2.69
C ARG A 127 28.46 1.09 3.74
N GLN A 128 28.68 1.66 4.92
CA GLN A 128 27.67 1.68 5.99
C GLN A 128 26.42 2.46 5.60
N ALA A 129 26.56 3.61 4.92
CA ALA A 129 25.44 4.38 4.42
C ALA A 129 24.62 3.61 3.40
N LYS A 130 25.28 2.89 2.48
CA LYS A 130 24.62 2.05 1.48
C LYS A 130 23.90 0.86 2.11
N GLU A 131 24.51 0.20 3.10
CA GLU A 131 23.89 -0.89 3.84
C GLU A 131 22.66 -0.40 4.62
N ALA A 132 22.75 0.77 5.24
CA ALA A 132 21.63 1.39 5.97
C ALA A 132 20.48 1.78 5.01
N ALA A 133 20.80 2.31 3.83
CA ALA A 133 19.82 2.64 2.81
C ALA A 133 19.10 1.38 2.28
N ASN A 134 19.85 0.34 1.96
CA ASN A 134 19.28 -0.94 1.51
C ASN A 134 18.38 -1.58 2.58
N LYS A 135 18.78 -1.47 3.86
CA LYS A 135 17.94 -1.96 4.96
C LYS A 135 16.64 -1.19 5.08
N ARG A 136 16.67 0.15 4.94
CA ARG A 136 15.44 0.97 4.96
C ARG A 136 14.49 0.59 3.82
N LEU A 137 15.00 0.42 2.60
CA LEU A 137 14.20 -0.02 1.45
C LEU A 137 13.52 -1.37 1.72
N SER A 138 14.26 -2.34 2.29
CA SER A 138 13.69 -3.64 2.66
C SER A 138 12.61 -3.51 3.75
N ASP A 139 12.85 -2.67 4.77
CA ASP A 139 11.90 -2.45 5.86
C ASP A 139 10.61 -1.75 5.34
N ASP A 140 10.75 -0.84 4.36
CA ASP A 140 9.63 -0.14 3.72
C ASP A 140 8.81 -1.08 2.82
N GLU A 141 9.46 -1.95 2.02
CA GLU A 141 8.79 -2.98 1.21
C GLU A 141 8.01 -3.97 2.08
N ASP A 142 8.60 -4.41 3.20
CA ASP A 142 7.93 -5.30 4.17
C ASP A 142 6.72 -4.61 4.85
N ALA A 143 6.82 -3.31 5.12
CA ALA A 143 5.73 -2.53 5.70
C ALA A 143 4.58 -2.33 4.69
N GLU A 144 4.90 -2.07 3.44
CA GLU A 144 3.92 -1.91 2.36
C GLU A 144 3.19 -3.25 2.07
N ALA A 145 3.92 -4.37 2.00
CA ALA A 145 3.34 -5.69 1.84
C ALA A 145 2.36 -6.06 2.98
N LYS A 146 2.72 -5.77 4.23
CA LYS A 146 1.82 -5.97 5.38
C LYS A 146 0.58 -5.09 5.34
N ALA A 147 0.73 -3.84 4.90
CA ALA A 147 -0.40 -2.92 4.77
C ALA A 147 -1.38 -3.38 3.68
N GLU A 148 -0.87 -3.94 2.59
CA GLU A 148 -1.68 -4.51 1.51
C GLU A 148 -2.41 -5.77 1.96
N GLU A 149 -1.75 -6.69 2.70
CA GLU A 149 -2.38 -7.87 3.29
C GLU A 149 -3.49 -7.49 4.27
N GLU A 150 -3.25 -6.53 5.17
CA GLU A 150 -4.27 -6.06 6.11
C GLU A 150 -5.48 -5.41 5.40
N LYS A 151 -5.23 -4.73 4.29
CA LYS A 151 -6.30 -4.16 3.46
C LYS A 151 -7.13 -5.25 2.79
N ALA A 152 -6.48 -6.27 2.23
CA ALA A 152 -7.15 -7.41 1.62
C ALA A 152 -8.02 -8.18 2.63
N ASP A 153 -7.52 -8.40 3.84
CA ASP A 153 -8.27 -9.04 4.93
C ASP A 153 -9.51 -8.23 5.34
N LYS A 154 -9.38 -6.90 5.43
CA LYS A 154 -10.50 -6.01 5.73
C LYS A 154 -11.57 -6.03 4.63
N GLU A 155 -11.16 -6.05 3.37
CA GLU A 155 -12.08 -6.15 2.24
C GLU A 155 -12.81 -7.50 2.22
N ALA A 156 -12.10 -8.62 2.42
CA ALA A 156 -12.69 -9.95 2.52
C ALA A 156 -13.69 -10.06 3.67
N ALA A 157 -13.36 -9.53 4.85
CA ALA A 157 -14.28 -9.49 5.99
C ALA A 157 -15.52 -8.61 5.72
N ALA A 158 -15.37 -7.52 5.00
CA ALA A 158 -16.49 -6.67 4.61
C ALA A 158 -17.42 -7.36 3.61
N GLU A 159 -16.87 -8.09 2.65
CA GLU A 159 -17.62 -8.88 1.68
C GLU A 159 -18.41 -10.03 2.35
N GLU A 160 -17.77 -10.76 3.27
CA GLU A 160 -18.44 -11.80 4.06
C GLU A 160 -19.62 -11.23 4.87
N ARG A 161 -19.45 -10.05 5.48
CA ARG A 161 -20.54 -9.37 6.22
C ARG A 161 -21.69 -8.96 5.27
N ARG A 162 -21.40 -8.51 4.04
CA ARG A 162 -22.42 -8.20 3.03
C ARG A 162 -23.17 -9.45 2.63
N TYR A 163 -22.46 -10.53 2.35
CA TYR A 163 -23.04 -11.82 1.99
C TYR A 163 -23.96 -12.37 3.10
N ARG A 164 -23.52 -12.35 4.36
CA ARG A 164 -24.33 -12.76 5.50
C ARG A 164 -25.65 -11.95 5.62
N LYS A 165 -25.54 -10.64 5.46
CA LYS A 165 -26.74 -9.77 5.49
C LYS A 165 -27.71 -10.07 4.36
N GLU A 166 -27.20 -10.33 3.17
CA GLU A 166 -28.04 -10.69 2.02
C GLU A 166 -28.72 -12.04 2.24
N LEU A 167 -28.00 -13.04 2.73
CA LEU A 167 -28.54 -14.35 3.08
C LEU A 167 -29.65 -14.25 4.14
N GLU A 168 -29.48 -13.41 5.15
CA GLU A 168 -30.52 -13.15 6.15
C GLU A 168 -31.77 -12.50 5.54
N ARG A 169 -31.58 -11.54 4.63
CA ARG A 169 -32.69 -10.91 3.91
C ARG A 169 -33.47 -11.94 3.10
N GLN A 170 -32.80 -12.80 2.35
CA GLN A 170 -33.43 -13.87 1.58
C GLN A 170 -34.19 -14.85 2.48
N LYS A 171 -33.60 -15.26 3.60
CA LYS A 171 -34.29 -16.12 4.60
C LYS A 171 -35.55 -15.46 5.16
N ARG A 172 -35.52 -14.18 5.48
CA ARG A 172 -36.69 -13.43 5.95
C ARG A 172 -37.78 -13.34 4.89
N GLN A 173 -37.41 -13.06 3.64
CA GLN A 173 -38.36 -13.02 2.51
C GLN A 173 -39.04 -14.38 2.31
N MET A 174 -38.25 -15.45 2.26
CA MET A 174 -38.77 -16.81 2.10
C MET A 174 -39.72 -17.20 3.24
N THR A 175 -39.39 -16.82 4.48
CA THR A 175 -40.25 -17.06 5.65
C THR A 175 -41.57 -16.31 5.53
N LEU A 176 -41.52 -15.05 5.06
CA LEU A 176 -42.71 -14.23 4.88
C LEU A 176 -43.63 -14.79 3.75
N GLU A 177 -43.04 -15.22 2.64
CA GLU A 177 -43.78 -15.86 1.54
C GLU A 177 -44.42 -17.16 1.99
N LEU A 178 -43.72 -18.00 2.74
CA LEU A 178 -44.28 -19.23 3.33
C LEU A 178 -45.44 -18.94 4.26
N GLN A 179 -45.34 -17.88 5.08
CA GLN A 179 -46.42 -17.48 5.98
C GLN A 179 -47.64 -16.97 5.20
N LYS A 180 -47.45 -16.18 4.14
CA LYS A 180 -48.54 -15.75 3.25
C LYS A 180 -49.21 -16.93 2.58
N ALA A 181 -48.43 -17.85 2.00
CA ALA A 181 -48.98 -19.05 1.38
C ALA A 181 -49.80 -19.92 2.34
N LYS A 182 -49.38 -20.06 3.59
CA LYS A 182 -50.13 -20.74 4.64
C LYS A 182 -51.49 -20.06 4.92
N GLN A 183 -51.45 -18.72 5.05
CA GLN A 183 -52.68 -17.94 5.31
C GLN A 183 -53.65 -18.03 4.11
N GLU A 184 -53.17 -17.97 2.87
CA GLU A 184 -53.98 -18.13 1.67
C GLU A 184 -54.62 -19.53 1.61
N ALA A 185 -53.83 -20.57 1.91
CA ALA A 185 -54.36 -21.95 1.95
C ALA A 185 -55.42 -22.13 3.05
N GLU A 186 -55.28 -21.48 4.21
CA GLU A 186 -56.28 -21.51 5.27
C GLU A 186 -57.53 -20.76 4.87
N LEU A 187 -57.42 -19.58 4.27
CA LEU A 187 -58.54 -18.83 3.71
C LEU A 187 -59.28 -19.60 2.64
N ALA A 188 -58.54 -20.31 1.74
CA ALA A 188 -59.16 -21.17 0.73
C ALA A 188 -59.99 -22.32 1.33
N LYS A 189 -59.47 -22.96 2.39
CA LYS A 189 -60.18 -23.98 3.15
C LYS A 189 -61.49 -23.43 3.77
N LEU A 190 -61.43 -22.27 4.41
CA LEU A 190 -62.58 -21.61 5.00
C LEU A 190 -63.65 -21.24 3.92
N ARG A 191 -63.23 -20.73 2.78
CA ARG A 191 -64.10 -20.43 1.66
C ARG A 191 -64.81 -21.70 1.14
N ALA A 192 -64.08 -22.80 0.97
CA ALA A 192 -64.66 -24.08 0.56
C ALA A 192 -65.66 -24.62 1.58
N GLN A 193 -65.43 -24.44 2.87
CA GLN A 193 -66.39 -24.81 3.93
C GLN A 193 -67.67 -23.96 3.88
N ILE A 194 -67.54 -22.66 3.63
CA ILE A 194 -68.69 -21.75 3.48
C ILE A 194 -69.53 -22.11 2.24
N ASP A 195 -68.89 -22.42 1.12
CA ASP A 195 -69.56 -22.80 -0.10
C ASP A 195 -70.30 -24.15 0.06
N THR A 196 -69.70 -25.10 0.77
CA THR A 196 -70.33 -26.37 1.11
C THR A 196 -71.53 -26.17 2.03
N ALA A 197 -71.42 -25.27 2.99
CA ALA A 197 -72.55 -24.93 3.91
C ALA A 197 -73.69 -24.17 3.19
N LYS A 198 -73.37 -23.32 2.21
CA LYS A 198 -74.40 -22.60 1.40
C LYS A 198 -75.10 -23.49 0.39
N ASN A 199 -74.41 -24.50 -0.15
CA ASN A 199 -75.02 -25.45 -1.13
C ASN A 199 -75.51 -26.73 -0.50
N GLY A 200 -75.48 -26.84 0.83
CA GLY A 200 -75.99 -28.01 1.60
C GLY A 200 -77.51 -28.11 1.70
N GLY A 201 -78.17 -28.06 0.56
CA GLY A 201 -79.53 -28.50 0.38
C GLY A 201 -79.56 -29.98 0.02
N ILE A 202 -79.85 -30.82 1.01
CA ILE A 202 -80.41 -32.17 0.89
C ILE A 202 -79.74 -33.11 -0.13
N VAL A 203 -78.81 -33.94 0.33
CA VAL A 203 -78.34 -35.14 -0.38
C VAL A 203 -79.07 -36.35 0.19
N PRO A 204 -79.81 -37.09 -0.64
CA PRO A 204 -80.36 -38.38 -0.23
C PRO A 204 -79.23 -39.43 -0.09
N PRO A 205 -79.41 -40.46 0.75
CA PRO A 205 -78.38 -41.47 0.98
C PRO A 205 -78.36 -42.46 -0.17
N GLN A 206 -77.23 -42.54 -0.87
CA GLN A 206 -76.90 -43.62 -1.75
C GLN A 206 -75.79 -44.45 -1.22
N GLY A 207 -76.03 -45.72 -1.14
CA GLY A 207 -75.16 -46.73 -0.57
C GLY A 207 -73.99 -47.16 -1.46
N GLY A 208 -73.07 -47.75 -0.79
CA GLY A 208 -72.28 -48.95 -1.10
C GLY A 208 -71.33 -48.94 -2.30
N GLY A 209 -70.09 -49.26 -1.99
CA GLY A 209 -69.20 -49.79 -3.00
C GLY A 209 -67.74 -49.49 -2.78
N GLY A 210 -67.04 -50.50 -2.31
CA GLY A 210 -65.62 -50.45 -2.04
C GLY A 210 -64.74 -50.30 -3.27
N GLY A 211 -63.55 -49.84 -3.05
CA GLY A 211 -62.50 -49.81 -4.08
C GLY A 211 -61.36 -48.93 -3.60
N VAL A 212 -60.35 -49.57 -3.02
CA VAL A 212 -59.10 -48.91 -2.71
C VAL A 212 -58.25 -48.90 -3.99
N PRO A 213 -57.87 -47.76 -4.53
CA PRO A 213 -56.75 -47.75 -5.50
C PRO A 213 -55.44 -47.54 -4.75
N ALA A 214 -54.50 -48.46 -5.03
CA ALA A 214 -53.12 -48.38 -4.59
C ALA A 214 -52.47 -47.07 -5.07
N GLY A 215 -52.02 -46.27 -4.10
CA GLY A 215 -51.25 -45.07 -4.39
C GLY A 215 -49.87 -45.43 -4.90
N THR A 216 -49.61 -45.05 -6.12
CA THR A 216 -48.25 -45.02 -6.67
C THR A 216 -47.48 -43.90 -5.98
N GLY A 217 -46.59 -44.33 -5.08
CA GLY A 217 -45.64 -43.40 -4.41
C GLY A 217 -44.69 -42.82 -5.40
N ALA A 218 -44.90 -41.58 -5.77
CA ALA A 218 -43.90 -40.82 -6.51
C ALA A 218 -42.78 -40.43 -5.54
N THR A 219 -41.69 -41.18 -5.61
CA THR A 219 -40.46 -40.85 -4.93
C THR A 219 -39.88 -39.59 -5.58
N ARG A 220 -39.99 -38.44 -4.91
CA ARG A 220 -39.28 -37.24 -5.32
C ARG A 220 -37.87 -37.32 -4.80
N THR A 221 -36.91 -37.51 -5.70
CA THR A 221 -35.50 -37.46 -5.43
C THR A 221 -35.08 -35.99 -5.39
N PHE A 222 -34.62 -35.55 -4.25
CA PHE A 222 -34.03 -34.21 -4.12
C PHE A 222 -32.51 -34.37 -4.25
N GLU A 223 -31.96 -33.79 -5.29
CA GLU A 223 -30.49 -33.68 -5.43
C GLU A 223 -29.99 -32.48 -4.57
N ILE A 224 -29.16 -32.79 -3.60
CA ILE A 224 -28.53 -31.77 -2.76
C ILE A 224 -27.12 -31.50 -3.31
N PHE A 225 -26.88 -30.28 -3.72
CA PHE A 225 -25.56 -29.86 -4.18
C PHE A 225 -24.84 -29.09 -3.08
N GLY A 226 -23.57 -29.37 -2.88
CA GLY A 226 -22.70 -28.63 -1.99
C GLY A 226 -21.54 -27.98 -2.75
N ILE A 227 -21.01 -26.90 -2.23
CA ILE A 227 -19.84 -26.23 -2.80
C ILE A 227 -18.59 -26.81 -2.14
N VAL A 228 -17.77 -27.53 -2.94
CA VAL A 228 -16.47 -28.03 -2.53
C VAL A 228 -15.42 -27.41 -3.47
N GLY A 229 -14.47 -26.66 -2.90
CA GLY A 229 -13.41 -26.05 -3.69
C GLY A 229 -13.85 -25.04 -4.77
N GLY A 230 -14.95 -24.29 -4.50
CA GLY A 230 -15.45 -23.25 -5.43
C GLY A 230 -16.23 -23.80 -6.64
N ARG A 231 -16.57 -25.08 -6.67
CA ARG A 231 -17.38 -25.70 -7.73
C ARG A 231 -18.59 -26.43 -7.13
N LEU A 232 -19.74 -26.33 -7.78
CA LEU A 232 -20.94 -27.11 -7.46
C LEU A 232 -20.69 -28.58 -7.78
N ALA A 233 -20.79 -29.44 -6.76
CA ALA A 233 -20.70 -30.88 -6.90
C ALA A 233 -21.89 -31.56 -6.23
N PRO A 234 -22.46 -32.63 -6.81
CA PRO A 234 -23.54 -33.38 -6.18
C PRO A 234 -23.03 -34.12 -4.94
N LEU A 235 -23.69 -33.94 -3.82
CA LEU A 235 -23.43 -34.65 -2.57
C LEU A 235 -24.11 -36.02 -2.57
N THR A 236 -23.70 -36.92 -3.49
CA THR A 236 -24.29 -38.25 -3.63
C THR A 236 -23.62 -39.33 -2.80
N SER A 237 -22.66 -39.00 -1.97
CA SER A 237 -21.95 -40.01 -1.23
C SER A 237 -21.75 -39.62 0.22
N ALA A 238 -22.64 -39.99 1.07
CA ALA A 238 -22.37 -40.36 2.47
C ALA A 238 -23.65 -40.44 3.33
N ILE A 239 -24.71 -41.01 2.81
CA ILE A 239 -25.70 -41.61 3.73
C ILE A 239 -25.64 -43.10 3.50
N SER A 240 -24.58 -43.73 3.98
CA SER A 240 -24.56 -45.14 4.27
C SER A 240 -25.50 -45.36 5.44
N SER A 241 -26.53 -46.13 5.20
CA SER A 241 -27.44 -46.65 6.19
C SER A 241 -26.74 -47.57 7.17
N ASN A 242 -25.91 -47.05 8.06
CA ASN A 242 -25.51 -47.78 9.27
C ASN A 242 -25.92 -46.97 10.47
N GLY A 243 -26.96 -47.47 11.11
CA GLY A 243 -27.41 -47.03 12.40
C GLY A 243 -26.25 -47.05 13.42
N GLY A 244 -25.77 -45.90 13.75
CA GLY A 244 -24.89 -45.65 14.86
C GLY A 244 -25.46 -44.50 15.65
N ARG A 245 -25.99 -44.86 16.81
CA ARG A 245 -26.37 -43.91 17.86
C ARG A 245 -25.18 -43.04 18.23
N TRP A 246 -25.41 -41.80 18.32
CA TRP A 246 -24.90 -40.91 19.36
C TRP A 246 -26.00 -39.91 19.70
#